data_5fa8cb8c340b4874d2ead9e4c416caaa
#
_entry.id   5fa8cb8c340b4874d2ead9e4c416caaa
#
_cell.length_a   1.000
_cell.length_b   1.000
_cell.length_c   1.000
_cell.angle_alpha   90.00
_cell.angle_beta   90.00
_cell.angle_gamma   90.00
#
_symmetry.space_group_name_H-M   'P 1'
#
loop_
_entity.id
_entity.type
_entity.pdbx_description
1 polymer ?
#
loop_
_entity_poly.entity_id
_entity_poly.type
_entity_poly.pdbx_seq_one_letter_code
_entity_poly.pdbx_strand_id
1 'polypeptide(L)'
;MEEATKSTWIVAALDQYEGHLLRYAAWIVGDVERAREVVQETFLRLCKEQPARIENHLAQWLFTVCRNLALDVRKKENRMSPLKDPETLPITCDRPGASLEHEETLSQVLRLMETLPKNQREVLRLKFQCDLSYKEISEITQLSVTNVGFLLHTAIKTLRKELLAESEKRRTQ
;
A
#
# COMPACT_ATOMS: atom_id res chain seq x y z
N MET A 1 -28.43 18.66 9.62
CA MET A 1 -28.39 17.19 9.77
C MET A 1 -27.47 16.51 8.77
N GLU A 2 -27.49 16.86 7.48
CA GLU A 2 -26.59 16.29 6.45
C GLU A 2 -25.09 16.54 6.71
N GLU A 3 -24.70 17.75 7.11
CA GLU A 3 -23.29 18.08 7.41
C GLU A 3 -22.73 17.29 8.59
N ALA A 4 -23.52 17.08 9.64
CA ALA A 4 -23.08 16.28 10.79
C ALA A 4 -22.89 14.81 10.41
N THR A 5 -23.75 14.27 9.55
CA THR A 5 -23.62 12.88 9.03
C THR A 5 -22.40 12.74 8.12
N LYS A 6 -22.14 13.74 7.27
CA LYS A 6 -20.95 13.76 6.39
C LYS A 6 -19.66 13.84 7.21
N SER A 7 -19.62 14.69 8.24
CA SER A 7 -18.45 14.81 9.12
C SER A 7 -18.13 13.51 9.83
N THR A 8 -19.13 12.83 10.39
CA THR A 8 -18.98 11.53 11.06
C THR A 8 -18.46 10.47 10.09
N TRP A 9 -18.97 10.45 8.86
CA TRP A 9 -18.53 9.51 7.83
C TRP A 9 -17.06 9.75 7.42
N ILE A 10 -16.61 11.02 7.29
CA ILE A 10 -15.22 11.36 7.00
C ILE A 10 -14.29 10.94 8.14
N VAL A 11 -14.68 11.16 9.40
CA VAL A 11 -13.91 10.74 10.59
C VAL A 11 -13.76 9.21 10.60
N ALA A 12 -14.83 8.48 10.36
CA ALA A 12 -14.76 7.01 10.26
C ALA A 12 -13.83 6.54 9.13
N ALA A 13 -13.85 7.21 7.99
CA ALA A 13 -12.95 6.93 6.87
C ALA A 13 -11.49 7.23 7.23
N LEU A 14 -11.22 8.32 7.95
CA LEU A 14 -9.88 8.63 8.48
C LEU A 14 -9.39 7.52 9.40
N ASP A 15 -10.15 7.20 10.43
CA ASP A 15 -9.78 6.17 11.42
C ASP A 15 -9.47 4.82 10.76
N GLN A 16 -10.24 4.48 9.74
CA GLN A 16 -10.10 3.18 9.05
C GLN A 16 -8.95 3.16 8.04
N TYR A 17 -8.73 4.22 7.27
CA TYR A 17 -7.88 4.16 6.08
C TYR A 17 -6.59 4.98 6.16
N GLU A 18 -6.45 5.97 7.06
CA GLU A 18 -5.29 6.87 7.09
C GLU A 18 -3.97 6.10 7.18
N GLY A 19 -3.86 5.18 8.14
CA GLY A 19 -2.63 4.40 8.34
C GLY A 19 -2.29 3.49 7.14
N HIS A 20 -3.29 2.94 6.47
CA HIS A 20 -3.09 2.13 5.26
C HIS A 20 -2.64 2.98 4.07
N LEU A 21 -3.28 4.13 3.86
CA LEU A 21 -2.93 5.08 2.82
C LEU A 21 -1.53 5.67 3.03
N LEU A 22 -1.18 5.99 4.26
CA LEU A 22 0.15 6.52 4.60
C LEU A 22 1.26 5.52 4.25
N ARG A 23 1.13 4.26 4.66
CA ARG A 23 2.09 3.20 4.30
C ARG A 23 2.19 2.99 2.80
N TYR A 24 1.06 3.01 2.10
CA TYR A 24 1.02 2.84 0.65
C TYR A 24 1.64 4.03 -0.08
N ALA A 25 1.29 5.26 0.29
CA ALA A 25 1.87 6.47 -0.28
C ALA A 25 3.38 6.54 -0.03
N ALA A 26 3.82 6.29 1.22
CA ALA A 26 5.24 6.29 1.59
C ALA A 26 6.06 5.29 0.76
N TRP A 27 5.50 4.12 0.48
CA TRP A 27 6.13 3.16 -0.42
C TRP A 27 6.28 3.68 -1.85
N ILE A 28 5.30 4.45 -2.37
CA ILE A 28 5.36 5.00 -3.73
C ILE A 28 6.35 6.16 -3.82
N VAL A 29 6.27 7.11 -2.88
CA VAL A 29 7.06 8.35 -2.92
C VAL A 29 8.45 8.22 -2.31
N GLY A 30 8.66 7.25 -1.40
CA GLY A 30 9.95 7.03 -0.73
C GLY A 30 10.25 8.03 0.40
N ASP A 31 9.27 8.83 0.84
CA ASP A 31 9.41 9.84 1.88
C ASP A 31 8.12 9.95 2.70
N VAL A 32 8.23 9.96 4.04
CA VAL A 32 7.07 9.95 4.95
C VAL A 32 6.34 11.28 4.97
N GLU A 33 7.06 12.39 4.96
CA GLU A 33 6.44 13.71 5.01
C GLU A 33 5.63 13.99 3.74
N ARG A 34 6.16 13.63 2.58
CA ARG A 34 5.42 13.71 1.32
C ARG A 34 4.24 12.75 1.26
N ALA A 35 4.39 11.56 1.84
CA ALA A 35 3.28 10.64 1.96
C ALA A 35 2.14 11.24 2.81
N ARG A 36 2.46 11.95 3.89
CA ARG A 36 1.47 12.68 4.69
C ARG A 36 0.74 13.76 3.87
N GLU A 37 1.47 14.53 3.07
CA GLU A 37 0.86 15.52 2.18
C GLU A 37 -0.08 14.88 1.17
N VAL A 38 0.33 13.76 0.56
CA VAL A 38 -0.51 12.97 -0.36
C VAL A 38 -1.78 12.47 0.31
N VAL A 39 -1.67 11.92 1.52
CA VAL A 39 -2.82 11.41 2.28
C VAL A 39 -3.74 12.57 2.69
N GLN A 40 -3.20 13.67 3.16
CA GLN A 40 -3.97 14.87 3.48
C GLN A 40 -4.76 15.38 2.26
N GLU A 41 -4.12 15.51 1.11
CA GLU A 41 -4.79 15.91 -0.14
C GLU A 41 -5.88 14.89 -0.56
N THR A 42 -5.63 13.59 -0.33
CA THR A 42 -6.63 12.54 -0.58
C THR A 42 -7.89 12.77 0.25
N PHE A 43 -7.75 13.04 1.54
CA PHE A 43 -8.89 13.32 2.41
C PHE A 43 -9.54 14.69 2.15
N LEU A 44 -8.76 15.70 1.76
CA LEU A 44 -9.33 16.99 1.31
C LEU A 44 -10.23 16.82 0.07
N ARG A 45 -9.86 15.90 -0.84
CA ARG A 45 -10.74 15.53 -1.97
C ARG A 45 -11.97 14.78 -1.52
N LEU A 46 -11.82 13.86 -0.55
CA LEU A 46 -12.95 13.15 0.04
C LEU A 46 -13.99 14.13 0.64
N CYS A 47 -13.53 15.20 1.30
CA CYS A 47 -14.41 16.23 1.86
C CYS A 47 -15.28 16.94 0.80
N LYS A 48 -14.85 16.96 -0.46
CA LYS A 48 -15.61 17.55 -1.58
C LYS A 48 -16.61 16.58 -2.21
N GLU A 49 -16.47 15.29 -1.94
CA GLU A 49 -17.36 14.25 -2.48
C GLU A 49 -18.66 14.13 -1.70
N GLN A 50 -19.63 13.50 -2.35
CA GLN A 50 -20.91 13.13 -1.74
C GLN A 50 -20.84 11.66 -1.29
N PRO A 51 -21.10 11.35 -0.01
CA PRO A 51 -21.04 9.97 0.50
C PRO A 51 -21.82 8.98 -0.36
N ALA A 52 -23.04 9.31 -0.74
CA ALA A 52 -23.91 8.44 -1.53
C ALA A 52 -23.31 7.99 -2.88
N ARG A 53 -22.31 8.70 -3.41
CA ARG A 53 -21.68 8.35 -4.68
C ARG A 53 -20.57 7.32 -4.53
N ILE A 54 -19.88 7.29 -3.39
CA ILE A 54 -18.62 6.54 -3.23
C ILE A 54 -18.63 5.59 -2.04
N GLU A 55 -19.64 5.60 -1.16
CA GLU A 55 -19.67 4.75 0.05
C GLU A 55 -19.52 3.25 -0.27
N ASN A 56 -20.10 2.78 -1.37
CA ASN A 56 -20.04 1.37 -1.77
C ASN A 56 -18.67 0.94 -2.33
N HIS A 57 -17.76 1.87 -2.61
CA HIS A 57 -16.41 1.63 -3.15
C HIS A 57 -15.37 2.61 -2.58
N LEU A 58 -15.60 3.04 -1.33
CA LEU A 58 -14.77 4.05 -0.68
C LEU A 58 -13.29 3.69 -0.63
N ALA A 59 -12.96 2.45 -0.26
CA ALA A 59 -11.57 1.97 -0.23
C ALA A 59 -10.92 2.09 -1.61
N GLN A 60 -11.57 1.58 -2.65
CA GLN A 60 -11.09 1.67 -4.03
C GLN A 60 -10.87 3.13 -4.45
N TRP A 61 -11.82 4.02 -4.15
CA TRP A 61 -11.72 5.44 -4.49
C TRP A 61 -10.53 6.11 -3.79
N LEU A 62 -10.39 5.91 -2.46
CA LEU A 62 -9.30 6.47 -1.66
C LEU A 62 -7.94 6.02 -2.17
N PHE A 63 -7.75 4.71 -2.39
CA PHE A 63 -6.49 4.19 -2.89
C PHE A 63 -6.18 4.63 -4.32
N THR A 64 -7.19 4.79 -5.18
CA THR A 64 -7.01 5.33 -6.54
C THR A 64 -6.53 6.77 -6.51
N VAL A 65 -7.18 7.63 -5.72
CA VAL A 65 -6.79 9.04 -5.58
C VAL A 65 -5.39 9.15 -4.97
N CYS A 66 -5.13 8.45 -3.88
CA CYS A 66 -3.83 8.44 -3.21
C CYS A 66 -2.71 7.97 -4.14
N ARG A 67 -2.93 6.88 -4.89
CA ARG A 67 -1.97 6.35 -5.87
C ARG A 67 -1.62 7.39 -6.94
N ASN A 68 -2.61 8.00 -7.53
CA ASN A 68 -2.42 8.98 -8.60
C ASN A 68 -1.61 10.19 -8.08
N LEU A 69 -1.97 10.73 -6.90
CA LEU A 69 -1.23 11.81 -6.28
C LEU A 69 0.22 11.42 -5.97
N ALA A 70 0.45 10.25 -5.39
CA ALA A 70 1.77 9.75 -5.08
C ALA A 70 2.65 9.55 -6.32
N LEU A 71 2.08 9.03 -7.40
CA LEU A 71 2.78 8.89 -8.68
C LEU A 71 3.12 10.24 -9.32
N ASP A 72 2.25 11.24 -9.18
CA ASP A 72 2.52 12.60 -9.67
C ASP A 72 3.65 13.27 -8.90
N VAL A 73 3.69 13.13 -7.56
CA VAL A 73 4.79 13.59 -6.72
C VAL A 73 6.10 12.95 -7.16
N ARG A 74 6.15 11.63 -7.27
CA ARG A 74 7.33 10.89 -7.69
C ARG A 74 7.81 11.29 -9.10
N LYS A 75 6.88 11.52 -10.04
CA LYS A 75 7.20 11.96 -11.41
C LYS A 75 7.85 13.35 -11.44
N LYS A 76 7.37 14.27 -10.60
CA LYS A 76 7.98 15.60 -10.46
C LYS A 76 9.40 15.50 -9.92
N GLU A 77 9.64 14.67 -8.92
CA GLU A 77 10.96 14.48 -8.31
C GLU A 77 11.97 13.86 -9.24
N ASN A 78 11.59 12.82 -9.97
CA ASN A 78 12.45 12.18 -10.95
C ASN A 78 12.88 13.16 -12.07
N ARG A 79 12.08 14.21 -12.33
CA ARG A 79 12.47 15.29 -13.26
C ARG A 79 13.44 16.29 -12.64
N MET A 80 13.35 16.53 -11.33
CA MET A 80 14.16 17.52 -10.62
C MET A 80 15.48 16.94 -10.08
N SER A 81 15.55 15.64 -9.81
CA SER A 81 16.72 14.93 -9.31
C SER A 81 16.81 13.51 -9.85
N PRO A 82 17.42 13.29 -11.05
CA PRO A 82 17.46 11.97 -11.71
C PRO A 82 18.27 10.90 -10.97
N LEU A 83 18.98 11.24 -9.88
CA LEU A 83 19.99 10.41 -9.22
C LEU A 83 19.57 9.84 -7.85
N LYS A 84 18.35 10.04 -7.39
CA LYS A 84 17.88 9.41 -6.17
C LYS A 84 17.03 8.19 -6.48
N ASP A 85 17.62 6.99 -6.32
CA ASP A 85 16.81 5.80 -6.05
C ASP A 85 16.00 6.07 -4.77
N PRO A 86 14.70 5.85 -4.77
CA PRO A 86 13.91 6.02 -3.57
C PRO A 86 14.44 5.04 -2.51
N GLU A 87 14.97 5.59 -1.41
CA GLU A 87 15.27 4.80 -0.22
C GLU A 87 13.99 4.04 0.15
N THR A 88 14.08 2.73 0.13
CA THR A 88 12.98 1.85 0.50
C THR A 88 12.76 2.02 2.00
N LEU A 89 11.74 2.81 2.37
CA LEU A 89 11.38 2.99 3.77
C LEU A 89 11.01 1.63 4.37
N PRO A 90 11.59 1.27 5.53
CA PRO A 90 11.23 0.05 6.23
C PRO A 90 9.73 0.08 6.55
N ILE A 91 9.05 -0.99 6.20
CA ILE A 91 7.65 -1.16 6.54
C ILE A 91 7.60 -1.55 8.01
N THR A 92 7.38 -0.58 8.88
CA THR A 92 7.02 -0.87 10.26
C THR A 92 5.55 -1.28 10.27
N CYS A 93 5.30 -2.57 10.40
CA CYS A 93 4.00 -3.07 10.82
C CYS A 93 3.97 -2.95 12.35
N ASP A 94 3.54 -1.81 12.87
CA ASP A 94 3.21 -1.67 14.28
C ASP A 94 1.97 -2.54 14.57
N ARG A 95 2.23 -3.80 14.90
CA ARG A 95 1.27 -4.65 15.61
C ARG A 95 1.76 -4.76 17.05
N PRO A 96 1.16 -4.03 18.00
CA PRO A 96 1.48 -4.22 19.42
C PRO A 96 1.19 -5.67 19.82
N GLY A 97 2.20 -6.39 20.32
CA GLY A 97 2.03 -7.74 20.89
C GLY A 97 2.49 -8.91 20.01
N ALA A 98 3.21 -8.70 18.91
CA ALA A 98 3.87 -9.78 18.18
C ALA A 98 5.06 -10.31 18.98
N SER A 99 5.24 -11.65 19.04
CA SER A 99 6.45 -12.25 19.62
C SER A 99 7.67 -11.92 18.74
N LEU A 100 8.89 -11.90 19.34
CA LEU A 100 10.16 -11.65 18.65
C LEU A 100 10.33 -12.51 17.39
N GLU A 101 9.91 -13.77 17.43
CA GLU A 101 9.95 -14.69 16.28
C GLU A 101 9.05 -14.23 15.12
N HIS A 102 7.88 -13.63 15.44
CA HIS A 102 6.98 -13.07 14.42
C HIS A 102 7.55 -11.80 13.80
N GLU A 103 8.25 -10.97 14.58
CA GLU A 103 8.91 -9.77 14.08
C GLU A 103 10.06 -10.08 13.14
N GLU A 104 10.89 -11.11 13.47
CA GLU A 104 11.96 -11.57 12.60
C GLU A 104 11.43 -12.14 11.28
N THR A 105 10.38 -12.98 11.35
CA THR A 105 9.75 -13.56 10.16
C THR A 105 9.12 -12.47 9.28
N LEU A 106 8.45 -11.50 9.89
CA LEU A 106 7.86 -10.37 9.17
C LEU A 106 8.93 -9.53 8.48
N SER A 107 10.00 -9.19 9.19
CA SER A 107 11.15 -8.44 8.64
C SER A 107 11.79 -9.19 7.47
N GLN A 108 11.87 -10.51 7.54
CA GLN A 108 12.38 -11.36 6.45
C GLN A 108 11.46 -11.31 5.23
N VAL A 109 10.15 -11.48 5.41
CA VAL A 109 9.16 -11.38 4.32
C VAL A 109 9.23 -10.02 3.65
N LEU A 110 9.32 -8.94 4.43
CA LEU A 110 9.40 -7.58 3.90
C LEU A 110 10.66 -7.37 3.05
N ARG A 111 11.82 -7.86 3.50
CA ARG A 111 13.05 -7.82 2.70
C ARG A 111 12.92 -8.59 1.39
N LEU A 112 12.34 -9.78 1.43
CA LEU A 112 12.11 -10.58 0.23
C LEU A 112 11.10 -9.92 -0.72
N MET A 113 10.11 -9.22 -0.20
CA MET A 113 9.19 -8.44 -1.04
C MET A 113 9.92 -7.36 -1.86
N GLU A 114 11.00 -6.77 -1.33
CA GLU A 114 11.76 -5.74 -2.05
C GLU A 114 12.52 -6.31 -3.27
N THR A 115 12.76 -7.62 -3.33
CA THR A 115 13.36 -8.27 -4.50
C THR A 115 12.41 -8.54 -5.64
N LEU A 116 11.10 -8.45 -5.38
CA LEU A 116 10.06 -8.69 -6.38
C LEU A 116 9.93 -7.53 -7.38
N PRO A 117 9.49 -7.79 -8.62
CA PRO A 117 9.11 -6.74 -9.56
C PRO A 117 8.06 -5.79 -8.97
N LYS A 118 8.13 -4.50 -9.32
CA LYS A 118 7.28 -3.44 -8.76
C LYS A 118 5.80 -3.77 -8.78
N ASN A 119 5.29 -4.28 -9.91
CA ASN A 119 3.86 -4.61 -10.04
C ASN A 119 3.43 -5.74 -9.10
N GLN A 120 4.31 -6.74 -8.87
CA GLN A 120 4.06 -7.83 -7.93
C GLN A 120 4.04 -7.30 -6.49
N ARG A 121 4.98 -6.42 -6.13
CA ARG A 121 5.00 -5.75 -4.82
C ARG A 121 3.74 -4.93 -4.57
N GLU A 122 3.31 -4.16 -5.57
CA GLU A 122 2.12 -3.31 -5.47
C GLU A 122 0.86 -4.13 -5.20
N VAL A 123 0.61 -5.17 -5.99
CA VAL A 123 -0.58 -6.02 -5.79
C VAL A 123 -0.55 -6.78 -4.47
N LEU A 124 0.64 -7.23 -4.00
CA LEU A 124 0.79 -7.84 -2.67
C LEU A 124 0.44 -6.85 -1.55
N ARG A 125 0.94 -5.61 -1.62
CA ARG A 125 0.63 -4.58 -0.61
C ARG A 125 -0.86 -4.28 -0.56
N LEU A 126 -1.48 -4.04 -1.70
CA LEU A 126 -2.91 -3.76 -1.79
C LEU A 126 -3.74 -4.94 -1.27
N LYS A 127 -3.33 -6.19 -1.56
CA LYS A 127 -4.05 -7.37 -1.08
C LYS A 127 -3.89 -7.62 0.41
N PHE A 128 -2.66 -7.63 0.93
CA PHE A 128 -2.39 -8.12 2.28
C PHE A 128 -2.23 -7.02 3.34
N GLN A 129 -1.88 -5.80 2.95
CA GLN A 129 -1.80 -4.67 3.89
C GLN A 129 -3.08 -3.83 3.94
N CYS A 130 -3.87 -3.84 2.86
CA CYS A 130 -5.07 -3.02 2.72
C CYS A 130 -6.34 -3.85 2.59
N ASP A 131 -6.22 -5.18 2.57
CA ASP A 131 -7.31 -6.17 2.45
C ASP A 131 -8.27 -5.93 1.28
N LEU A 132 -7.76 -5.41 0.16
CA LEU A 132 -8.56 -5.13 -1.02
C LEU A 132 -8.88 -6.39 -1.82
N SER A 133 -10.04 -6.42 -2.44
CA SER A 133 -10.42 -7.48 -3.39
C SER A 133 -9.65 -7.36 -4.71
N TYR A 134 -9.57 -8.44 -5.48
CA TYR A 134 -8.92 -8.44 -6.81
C TYR A 134 -9.56 -7.42 -7.77
N LYS A 135 -10.87 -7.21 -7.66
CA LYS A 135 -11.59 -6.21 -8.46
C LYS A 135 -11.16 -4.80 -8.09
N GLU A 136 -11.11 -4.46 -6.81
CA GLU A 136 -10.63 -3.15 -6.34
C GLU A 136 -9.17 -2.90 -6.74
N ILE A 137 -8.29 -3.90 -6.57
CA ILE A 137 -6.89 -3.83 -7.01
C ILE A 137 -6.80 -3.60 -8.52
N SER A 138 -7.61 -4.29 -9.32
CA SER A 138 -7.71 -4.12 -10.76
C SER A 138 -8.03 -2.66 -11.14
N GLU A 139 -9.03 -2.08 -10.50
CA GLU A 139 -9.45 -0.68 -10.72
C GLU A 139 -8.39 0.33 -10.26
N ILE A 140 -7.74 0.10 -9.11
CA ILE A 140 -6.67 0.97 -8.58
C ILE A 140 -5.44 0.95 -9.48
N THR A 141 -5.02 -0.23 -9.93
CA THR A 141 -3.77 -0.42 -10.68
C THR A 141 -3.93 -0.31 -12.18
N GLN A 142 -5.18 -0.28 -12.68
CA GLN A 142 -5.52 -0.33 -14.10
C GLN A 142 -5.04 -1.62 -14.80
N LEU A 143 -4.95 -2.72 -14.04
CA LEU A 143 -4.67 -4.06 -14.53
C LEU A 143 -5.96 -4.84 -14.66
N SER A 144 -6.01 -5.86 -15.52
CA SER A 144 -7.15 -6.79 -15.52
C SER A 144 -7.17 -7.64 -14.24
N VAL A 145 -8.36 -8.06 -13.81
CA VAL A 145 -8.54 -8.94 -12.63
C VAL A 145 -7.71 -10.23 -12.77
N THR A 146 -7.67 -10.79 -13.98
CA THR A 146 -6.85 -11.98 -14.29
C THR A 146 -5.36 -11.71 -14.09
N ASN A 147 -4.88 -10.53 -14.52
CA ASN A 147 -3.48 -10.15 -14.35
C ASN A 147 -3.14 -9.92 -12.87
N VAL A 148 -4.03 -9.30 -12.11
CA VAL A 148 -3.88 -9.17 -10.64
C VAL A 148 -3.70 -10.54 -10.00
N GLY A 149 -4.58 -11.52 -10.34
CA GLY A 149 -4.48 -12.89 -9.84
C GLY A 149 -3.17 -13.58 -10.24
N PHE A 150 -2.73 -13.43 -11.48
CA PHE A 150 -1.45 -13.95 -11.96
C PHE A 150 -0.25 -13.36 -11.23
N LEU A 151 -0.20 -12.04 -11.05
CA LEU A 151 0.88 -11.34 -10.34
C LEU A 151 0.94 -11.77 -8.88
N LEU A 152 -0.20 -11.87 -8.19
CA LEU A 152 -0.27 -12.35 -6.81
C LEU A 152 0.21 -13.78 -6.68
N HIS A 153 -0.26 -14.68 -7.55
CA HIS A 153 0.17 -16.08 -7.53
C HIS A 153 1.68 -16.22 -7.74
N THR A 154 2.22 -15.51 -8.74
CA THR A 154 3.65 -15.52 -9.06
C THR A 154 4.49 -14.96 -7.92
N ALA A 155 4.07 -13.84 -7.33
CA ALA A 155 4.75 -13.21 -6.21
C ALA A 155 4.80 -14.14 -4.98
N ILE A 156 3.66 -14.74 -4.61
CA ILE A 156 3.58 -15.69 -3.49
C ILE A 156 4.46 -16.91 -3.72
N LYS A 157 4.46 -17.44 -4.94
CA LYS A 157 5.31 -18.59 -5.32
C LYS A 157 6.80 -18.25 -5.16
N THR A 158 7.21 -17.07 -5.61
CA THR A 158 8.59 -16.59 -5.48
C THR A 158 8.97 -16.41 -4.02
N LEU A 159 8.16 -15.70 -3.24
CA LEU A 159 8.43 -15.50 -1.80
C LEU A 159 8.53 -16.82 -1.04
N ARG A 160 7.64 -17.78 -1.31
CA ARG A 160 7.70 -19.10 -0.69
C ARG A 160 8.98 -19.83 -0.99
N LYS A 161 9.45 -19.79 -2.25
CA LYS A 161 10.71 -20.41 -2.68
C LYS A 161 11.90 -19.80 -1.94
N GLU A 162 11.97 -18.48 -1.89
CA GLU A 162 13.09 -17.76 -1.22
C GLU A 162 13.10 -17.99 0.30
N LEU A 163 11.93 -17.99 0.95
CA LEU A 163 11.80 -18.30 2.38
C LEU A 163 12.28 -19.71 2.71
N LEU A 164 11.94 -20.70 1.90
CA LEU A 164 12.41 -22.08 2.08
C LEU A 164 13.93 -22.18 1.91
N ALA A 165 14.50 -21.55 0.88
CA ALA A 165 15.92 -21.53 0.64
C ALA A 165 16.71 -20.87 1.79
N GLU A 166 16.19 -19.78 2.37
CA GLU A 166 16.82 -19.14 3.53
C GLU A 166 16.70 -19.99 4.81
N SER A 167 15.59 -20.69 5.00
CA SER A 167 15.42 -21.58 6.14
C SER A 167 16.35 -22.78 6.11
N GLU A 168 16.64 -23.32 4.92
CA GLU A 168 17.61 -24.41 4.73
C GLU A 168 19.06 -23.95 5.01
N LYS A 169 19.42 -22.74 4.56
CA LYS A 169 20.74 -22.15 4.85
C LYS A 169 21.00 -21.96 6.35
N ARG A 170 19.97 -21.58 7.12
CA ARG A 170 20.07 -21.43 8.59
C ARG A 170 20.21 -22.75 9.33
N ARG A 171 19.72 -23.86 8.78
CA ARG A 171 19.82 -25.20 9.38
C ARG A 171 21.20 -25.85 9.14
N THR A 172 21.94 -25.36 8.15
CA THR A 172 23.25 -25.91 7.74
C THR A 172 24.43 -25.12 8.32
N GLN A 173 24.18 -24.07 9.08
CA GLN A 173 25.19 -23.31 9.85
C GLN A 173 25.09 -23.64 11.35
#